data_e2f55a38987f75f4406168d781265260
#
_entry.id   e2f55a38987f75f4406168d781265260
#
_cell.length_a   1.000
_cell.length_b   1.000
_cell.length_c   1.000
_cell.angle_alpha   90.00
_cell.angle_beta   90.00
_cell.angle_gamma   90.00
#
_symmetry.space_group_name_H-M   'P 1'
#
loop_
_entity.id
_entity.type
_entity.pdbx_description
1 polymer ?
#
loop_
_entity_poly.entity_id
_entity_poly.type
_entity_poly.pdbx_seq_one_letter_code
_entity_poly.pdbx_strand_id
1 'polypeptide(L)'
;MQANVAKGAAEKVLRIAAGQGSGLKGVVETSGDHSQSVFWQTPVLARDNTHVLNIFFVTFPFFALVLCGYIAARRTLLPLTAIPGLNTFVLYFALPCMLYRFGASTPIAQLLDGRVVAVYLPCALLLVGLTIAVTLQKPAAGRSHTGWSDAAFGALVAAFPNTGFMGVPLLVALLGAQAAGPAILTLVIDMLVTSSLCIALSRLDGADEHGAARAARLALKGVLANPLPWSIALGALASSAGFELPKPIMGTVSLLADAASPVALFTIGAVLARSQINSTSRTPAVRYVPVALIKLVVHPLLVGGVGLGAIALGLPLERFTLTVLVLVAALPSASNVAMLAERFGADNGRIARIIMLSTVLAFFSFSAVVAMLV
;
A
#
# COMPACT_ATOMS: atom_id res chain seq x y z
N MET A 1 -26.09 -42.19 11.88
CA MET A 1 -25.73 -42.38 10.47
C MET A 1 -24.83 -41.26 9.92
N GLN A 2 -24.84 -40.07 10.49
CA GLN A 2 -23.97 -38.94 10.05
C GLN A 2 -22.52 -38.99 10.54
N ALA A 3 -22.20 -39.68 11.62
CA ALA A 3 -20.83 -39.76 12.17
C ALA A 3 -19.88 -40.67 11.35
N ASN A 4 -20.42 -41.63 10.58
CA ASN A 4 -19.59 -42.53 9.75
C ASN A 4 -19.22 -41.94 8.39
N VAL A 5 -19.91 -40.92 7.89
CA VAL A 5 -19.61 -40.24 6.63
C VAL A 5 -18.44 -39.26 6.83
N ALA A 6 -18.35 -38.60 7.99
CA ALA A 6 -17.26 -37.68 8.31
C ALA A 6 -15.91 -38.41 8.53
N LYS A 7 -15.97 -39.62 9.09
CA LYS A 7 -14.74 -40.43 9.31
C LYS A 7 -14.15 -40.95 7.99
N GLY A 8 -14.99 -41.32 7.03
CA GLY A 8 -14.54 -41.76 5.71
C GLY A 8 -13.93 -40.66 4.83
N ALA A 9 -14.39 -39.42 4.99
CA ALA A 9 -13.81 -38.27 4.28
C ALA A 9 -12.44 -37.87 4.84
N ALA A 10 -12.25 -37.93 6.16
CA ALA A 10 -10.96 -37.63 6.80
C ALA A 10 -9.86 -38.67 6.46
N GLU A 11 -10.22 -39.98 6.40
CA GLU A 11 -9.28 -41.02 5.98
C GLU A 11 -8.87 -40.91 4.51
N LYS A 12 -9.77 -40.46 3.64
CA LYS A 12 -9.48 -40.26 2.21
C LYS A 12 -8.52 -39.10 1.97
N VAL A 13 -8.64 -38.02 2.74
CA VAL A 13 -7.72 -36.85 2.69
C VAL A 13 -6.34 -37.23 3.23
N LEU A 14 -6.26 -38.03 4.30
CA LEU A 14 -5.00 -38.52 4.86
C LEU A 14 -4.25 -39.49 3.92
N ARG A 15 -4.97 -40.31 3.15
CA ARG A 15 -4.34 -41.21 2.15
C ARG A 15 -3.80 -40.47 0.93
N ILE A 16 -4.41 -39.34 0.53
CA ILE A 16 -3.89 -38.50 -0.57
C ILE A 16 -2.63 -37.75 -0.13
N ALA A 17 -2.55 -37.32 1.14
CA ALA A 17 -1.36 -36.65 1.70
C ALA A 17 -0.17 -37.61 1.93
N ALA A 18 -0.42 -38.92 2.13
CA ALA A 18 0.62 -39.93 2.35
C ALA A 18 1.18 -40.58 1.06
N GLY A 19 0.60 -40.28 -0.11
CA GLY A 19 0.91 -40.96 -1.38
C GLY A 19 2.02 -40.34 -2.25
N GLN A 20 2.72 -39.30 -1.79
CA GLN A 20 3.84 -38.70 -2.54
C GLN A 20 5.16 -38.79 -1.76
N GLY A 21 5.64 -39.98 -1.56
CA GLY A 21 6.92 -40.18 -0.88
C GLY A 21 7.51 -41.56 -1.08
N SER A 22 7.80 -41.96 -2.32
CA SER A 22 8.73 -43.11 -2.55
C SER A 22 9.32 -43.03 -3.96
N GLY A 23 10.61 -42.75 -4.05
CA GLY A 23 11.39 -42.95 -5.27
C GLY A 23 12.61 -42.05 -5.38
N LEU A 24 13.67 -42.33 -4.62
CA LEU A 24 15.06 -42.13 -5.06
C LEU A 24 16.01 -42.73 -3.98
N LYS A 25 16.44 -43.98 -4.25
CA LYS A 25 17.60 -44.58 -3.60
C LYS A 25 18.76 -44.65 -4.60
N GLY A 26 19.95 -44.30 -4.11
CA GLY A 26 21.27 -44.65 -4.69
C GLY A 26 21.79 -43.58 -5.65
N VAL A 27 22.91 -42.97 -5.43
CA VAL A 27 24.29 -43.49 -5.35
C VAL A 27 25.15 -42.41 -4.66
N VAL A 28 25.93 -42.83 -3.68
CA VAL A 28 27.06 -42.08 -3.12
C VAL A 28 28.28 -42.47 -3.96
N GLU A 29 28.96 -41.49 -4.55
CA GLU A 29 30.39 -41.61 -4.85
C GLU A 29 31.10 -40.26 -4.67
N THR A 30 32.16 -40.32 -3.92
CA THR A 30 33.11 -39.30 -3.52
C THR A 30 34.08 -38.99 -4.66
N SER A 31 34.42 -37.75 -4.91
CA SER A 31 35.82 -37.25 -4.90
C SER A 31 35.97 -35.85 -5.53
N GLY A 32 36.77 -34.99 -4.88
CA GLY A 32 37.79 -34.15 -5.52
C GLY A 32 37.39 -32.80 -6.04
N ASP A 33 37.58 -31.77 -5.19
CA ASP A 33 38.30 -30.52 -5.46
C ASP A 33 38.23 -29.92 -6.89
N HIS A 34 37.66 -28.78 -7.02
CA HIS A 34 38.23 -27.58 -7.65
C HIS A 34 37.23 -26.41 -7.67
N SER A 35 37.67 -25.33 -7.07
CA SER A 35 37.14 -23.95 -7.23
C SER A 35 36.79 -23.62 -8.69
N GLN A 36 35.52 -23.42 -9.00
CA GLN A 36 35.11 -22.56 -10.12
C GLN A 36 33.76 -21.88 -9.80
N SER A 37 33.84 -20.58 -9.83
CA SER A 37 32.75 -19.61 -9.81
C SER A 37 31.63 -20.03 -10.78
N VAL A 38 30.52 -20.57 -10.27
CA VAL A 38 29.31 -20.78 -11.06
C VAL A 38 28.61 -19.43 -11.11
N PHE A 39 28.87 -18.70 -12.17
CA PHE A 39 28.07 -17.59 -12.65
C PHE A 39 26.65 -18.08 -12.85
N TRP A 40 25.70 -17.55 -12.06
CA TRP A 40 24.28 -17.75 -12.28
C TRP A 40 23.86 -17.14 -13.63
N GLN A 41 24.03 -17.90 -14.69
CA GLN A 41 23.29 -17.64 -15.94
C GLN A 41 21.87 -18.19 -15.71
N THR A 42 20.95 -17.31 -15.28
CA THR A 42 19.54 -17.54 -15.45
C THR A 42 19.26 -17.52 -16.97
N PRO A 43 18.66 -18.57 -17.56
CA PRO A 43 18.24 -18.50 -18.94
C PRO A 43 17.10 -17.47 -19.04
N VAL A 44 17.38 -16.36 -19.67
CA VAL A 44 16.37 -15.47 -20.21
C VAL A 44 15.67 -16.24 -21.34
N LEU A 45 14.35 -16.42 -21.22
CA LEU A 45 13.43 -17.02 -22.19
C LEU A 45 12.88 -18.42 -21.81
N ALA A 46 12.10 -18.44 -20.73
CA ALA A 46 10.82 -19.15 -20.60
C ALA A 46 10.15 -18.64 -19.34
N ARG A 47 9.60 -17.41 -19.38
CA ARG A 47 8.64 -16.97 -18.37
C ARG A 47 7.38 -17.81 -18.59
N ASP A 48 7.28 -18.89 -17.86
CA ASP A 48 6.13 -19.78 -17.89
C ASP A 48 4.86 -19.00 -17.59
N ASN A 49 3.81 -19.24 -18.38
CA ASN A 49 2.45 -18.72 -18.13
C ASN A 49 1.97 -19.00 -16.70
N THR A 50 2.54 -20.00 -16.02
CA THR A 50 2.31 -20.34 -14.62
C THR A 50 2.73 -19.21 -13.67
N HIS A 51 3.81 -18.47 -13.96
CA HIS A 51 4.28 -17.37 -13.10
C HIS A 51 3.31 -16.18 -13.12
N VAL A 52 2.84 -15.80 -14.30
CA VAL A 52 1.86 -14.71 -14.46
C VAL A 52 0.52 -15.09 -13.82
N LEU A 53 0.09 -16.35 -13.98
CA LEU A 53 -1.12 -16.86 -13.33
C LEU A 53 -1.01 -16.84 -11.80
N ASN A 54 0.14 -17.21 -11.23
CA ASN A 54 0.34 -17.15 -9.79
C ASN A 54 0.27 -15.72 -9.25
N ILE A 55 0.88 -14.75 -9.94
CA ILE A 55 0.77 -13.32 -9.58
C ILE A 55 -0.70 -12.90 -9.62
N PHE A 56 -1.43 -13.29 -10.66
CA PHE A 56 -2.85 -12.99 -10.78
C PHE A 56 -3.66 -13.60 -9.64
N PHE A 57 -3.44 -14.85 -9.28
CA PHE A 57 -4.13 -15.52 -8.18
C PHE A 57 -3.88 -14.86 -6.81
N VAL A 58 -2.68 -14.33 -6.58
CA VAL A 58 -2.37 -13.62 -5.33
C VAL A 58 -2.96 -12.19 -5.33
N THR A 59 -2.94 -11.49 -6.46
CA THR A 59 -3.41 -10.09 -6.54
C THR A 59 -4.93 -9.99 -6.69
N PHE A 60 -5.56 -10.92 -7.41
CA PHE A 60 -6.99 -10.91 -7.71
C PHE A 60 -7.90 -10.77 -6.47
N PRO A 61 -7.71 -11.50 -5.36
CA PRO A 61 -8.57 -11.37 -4.18
C PRO A 61 -8.64 -9.95 -3.63
N PHE A 62 -7.53 -9.21 -3.66
CA PHE A 62 -7.47 -7.84 -3.17
C PHE A 62 -8.34 -6.90 -4.01
N PHE A 63 -8.25 -6.99 -5.32
CA PHE A 63 -9.07 -6.18 -6.24
C PHE A 63 -10.52 -6.66 -6.30
N ALA A 64 -10.77 -7.95 -6.16
CA ALA A 64 -12.11 -8.52 -6.08
C ALA A 64 -12.88 -8.00 -4.86
N LEU A 65 -12.22 -7.86 -3.70
CA LEU A 65 -12.82 -7.26 -2.51
C LEU A 65 -13.23 -5.80 -2.73
N VAL A 66 -12.40 -5.01 -3.43
CA VAL A 66 -12.76 -3.64 -3.83
C VAL A 66 -13.99 -3.65 -4.74
N LEU A 67 -14.02 -4.54 -5.73
CA LEU A 67 -15.16 -4.68 -6.64
C LEU A 67 -16.43 -5.12 -5.90
N CYS A 68 -16.33 -6.06 -4.97
CA CYS A 68 -17.46 -6.50 -4.14
C CYS A 68 -18.05 -5.32 -3.34
N GLY A 69 -17.21 -4.51 -2.68
CA GLY A 69 -17.67 -3.34 -1.95
C GLY A 69 -18.31 -2.29 -2.86
N TYR A 70 -17.74 -2.07 -4.04
CA TYR A 70 -18.30 -1.18 -5.06
C TYR A 70 -19.69 -1.64 -5.51
N ILE A 71 -19.85 -2.93 -5.84
CA ILE A 71 -21.13 -3.52 -6.27
C ILE A 71 -22.15 -3.46 -5.13
N ALA A 72 -21.75 -3.79 -3.90
CA ALA A 72 -22.65 -3.77 -2.73
C ALA A 72 -23.26 -2.39 -2.50
N ALA A 73 -22.46 -1.31 -2.59
CA ALA A 73 -22.94 0.06 -2.46
C ALA A 73 -23.78 0.50 -3.68
N ARG A 74 -23.39 0.12 -4.90
CA ARG A 74 -24.13 0.45 -6.13
C ARG A 74 -25.49 -0.26 -6.19
N ARG A 75 -25.59 -1.47 -5.65
CA ARG A 75 -26.82 -2.26 -5.60
C ARG A 75 -27.63 -2.03 -4.34
N THR A 76 -27.26 -1.02 -3.52
CA THR A 76 -27.95 -0.69 -2.26
C THR A 76 -27.98 -1.81 -1.22
N LEU A 77 -27.20 -2.87 -1.40
CA LEU A 77 -27.00 -3.94 -0.40
C LEU A 77 -26.30 -3.39 0.84
N LEU A 78 -25.37 -2.44 0.64
CA LEU A 78 -24.76 -1.66 1.70
C LEU A 78 -25.32 -0.23 1.65
N PRO A 79 -26.05 0.22 2.69
CA PRO A 79 -26.48 1.60 2.80
C PRO A 79 -25.28 2.55 2.79
N LEU A 80 -25.37 3.65 2.04
CA LEU A 80 -24.26 4.62 1.96
C LEU A 80 -23.93 5.25 3.33
N THR A 81 -24.89 5.27 4.24
CA THR A 81 -24.74 5.75 5.63
C THR A 81 -23.91 4.78 6.50
N ALA A 82 -23.75 3.52 6.12
CA ALA A 82 -22.93 2.54 6.84
C ALA A 82 -21.44 2.69 6.55
N ILE A 83 -21.07 3.33 5.42
CA ILE A 83 -19.67 3.45 4.99
C ILE A 83 -18.80 4.19 6.02
N PRO A 84 -19.21 5.31 6.65
CA PRO A 84 -18.44 5.95 7.72
C PRO A 84 -18.20 5.03 8.91
N GLY A 85 -19.15 4.17 9.28
CA GLY A 85 -18.98 3.19 10.35
C GLY A 85 -17.91 2.14 10.02
N LEU A 86 -17.90 1.62 8.79
CA LEU A 86 -16.85 0.71 8.32
C LEU A 86 -15.47 1.38 8.31
N ASN A 87 -15.37 2.63 7.86
CA ASN A 87 -14.13 3.40 7.94
C ASN A 87 -13.64 3.57 9.38
N THR A 88 -14.55 3.87 10.32
CA THR A 88 -14.22 4.00 11.74
C THR A 88 -13.72 2.68 12.31
N PHE A 89 -14.38 1.57 12.01
CA PHE A 89 -13.93 0.25 12.43
C PHE A 89 -12.51 -0.06 11.92
N VAL A 90 -12.26 0.19 10.63
CA VAL A 90 -10.94 -0.06 10.04
C VAL A 90 -9.86 0.83 10.66
N LEU A 91 -10.09 2.15 10.76
CA LEU A 91 -9.08 3.12 11.18
C LEU A 91 -8.73 3.06 12.67
N TYR A 92 -9.72 2.76 13.53
CA TYR A 92 -9.53 2.85 14.98
C TYR A 92 -9.44 1.50 15.68
N PHE A 93 -9.81 0.42 15.04
CA PHE A 93 -9.78 -0.93 15.64
C PHE A 93 -8.91 -1.89 14.82
N ALA A 94 -9.26 -2.16 13.58
CA ALA A 94 -8.64 -3.23 12.80
C ALA A 94 -7.21 -2.88 12.36
N LEU A 95 -7.00 -1.70 11.77
CA LEU A 95 -5.70 -1.28 11.26
C LEU A 95 -4.68 -1.03 12.38
N PRO A 96 -5.01 -0.39 13.53
CA PRO A 96 -4.09 -0.32 14.66
C PRO A 96 -3.62 -1.68 15.15
N CYS A 97 -4.51 -2.67 15.25
CA CYS A 97 -4.14 -4.03 15.63
C CYS A 97 -3.20 -4.70 14.62
N MET A 98 -3.48 -4.51 13.33
CA MET A 98 -2.62 -5.03 12.26
C MET A 98 -1.23 -4.38 12.30
N LEU A 99 -1.15 -3.07 12.45
CA LEU A 99 0.12 -2.32 12.50
C LEU A 99 0.91 -2.62 13.78
N TYR A 100 0.23 -2.80 14.93
CA TYR A 100 0.86 -3.29 16.16
C TYR A 100 1.50 -4.66 15.93
N ARG A 101 0.75 -5.61 15.36
CA ARG A 101 1.24 -6.96 15.08
C ARG A 101 2.46 -6.94 14.15
N PHE A 102 2.44 -6.14 13.09
CA PHE A 102 3.59 -5.98 12.21
C PHE A 102 4.78 -5.32 12.91
N GLY A 103 4.56 -4.25 13.70
CA GLY A 103 5.60 -3.62 14.49
C GLY A 103 6.22 -4.58 15.51
N ALA A 104 5.41 -5.43 16.16
CA ALA A 104 5.86 -6.41 17.13
C ALA A 104 6.63 -7.59 16.50
N SER A 105 6.34 -7.91 15.23
CA SER A 105 7.01 -9.00 14.50
C SER A 105 8.19 -8.54 13.63
N THR A 106 8.41 -7.23 13.48
CA THR A 106 9.47 -6.66 12.64
C THR A 106 10.59 -6.10 13.50
N PRO A 107 11.85 -6.48 13.28
CA PRO A 107 12.98 -5.91 14.01
C PRO A 107 13.03 -4.38 13.86
N ILE A 108 13.27 -3.66 14.96
CA ILE A 108 13.29 -2.19 14.98
C ILE A 108 14.33 -1.60 13.99
N ALA A 109 15.42 -2.32 13.77
CA ALA A 109 16.44 -1.93 12.79
C ALA A 109 15.89 -1.85 11.34
N GLN A 110 14.89 -2.68 10.99
CA GLN A 110 14.24 -2.63 9.68
C GLN A 110 13.22 -1.48 9.61
N LEU A 111 12.61 -1.10 10.73
CA LEU A 111 11.67 0.02 10.82
C LEU A 111 12.39 1.39 10.84
N LEU A 112 13.69 1.41 11.10
CA LEU A 112 14.53 2.62 11.14
C LEU A 112 15.63 2.59 10.08
N ASP A 113 15.45 1.84 8.98
CA ASP A 113 16.46 1.75 7.93
C ASP A 113 16.63 3.07 7.18
N GLY A 114 17.70 3.80 7.51
CA GLY A 114 18.03 5.08 6.87
C GLY A 114 18.26 4.98 5.36
N ARG A 115 18.57 3.81 4.82
CA ARG A 115 18.75 3.59 3.37
C ARG A 115 17.42 3.68 2.64
N VAL A 116 16.36 3.11 3.24
CA VAL A 116 14.98 3.24 2.73
C VAL A 116 14.55 4.70 2.75
N VAL A 117 14.80 5.41 3.86
CA VAL A 117 14.48 6.85 3.98
C VAL A 117 15.23 7.66 2.92
N ALA A 118 16.53 7.41 2.72
CA ALA A 118 17.38 8.13 1.76
C ALA A 118 16.91 7.97 0.30
N VAL A 119 16.26 6.87 -0.05
CA VAL A 119 15.73 6.64 -1.39
C VAL A 119 14.27 7.08 -1.50
N TYR A 120 13.41 6.65 -0.59
CA TYR A 120 11.97 6.85 -0.72
C TYR A 120 11.52 8.29 -0.45
N LEU A 121 12.05 8.93 0.60
CA LEU A 121 11.65 10.29 0.96
C LEU A 121 11.95 11.33 -0.14
N PRO A 122 13.15 11.39 -0.75
CA PRO A 122 13.38 12.30 -1.88
C PRO A 122 12.44 12.02 -3.06
N CYS A 123 12.15 10.76 -3.37
CA CYS A 123 11.20 10.40 -4.42
C CYS A 123 9.79 10.92 -4.12
N ALA A 124 9.31 10.75 -2.89
CA ALA A 124 8.00 11.27 -2.48
C ALA A 124 7.94 12.80 -2.59
N LEU A 125 8.99 13.51 -2.13
CA LEU A 125 9.08 14.98 -2.22
C LEU A 125 9.14 15.47 -3.68
N LEU A 126 9.94 14.82 -4.52
CA LEU A 126 10.03 15.14 -5.95
C LEU A 126 8.68 14.91 -6.65
N LEU A 127 7.98 13.83 -6.31
CA LEU A 127 6.67 13.52 -6.87
C LEU A 127 5.62 14.56 -6.45
N VAL A 128 5.65 14.99 -5.17
CA VAL A 128 4.81 16.09 -4.67
C VAL A 128 5.09 17.36 -5.48
N GLY A 129 6.34 17.77 -5.62
CA GLY A 129 6.73 18.96 -6.39
C GLY A 129 6.30 18.88 -7.85
N LEU A 130 6.56 17.75 -8.51
CA LEU A 130 6.16 17.50 -9.90
C LEU A 130 4.63 17.59 -10.07
N THR A 131 3.87 16.95 -9.17
CA THR A 131 2.40 16.94 -9.28
C THR A 131 1.81 18.33 -9.05
N ILE A 132 2.36 19.09 -8.10
CA ILE A 132 1.97 20.49 -7.88
C ILE A 132 2.29 21.31 -9.13
N ALA A 133 3.50 21.21 -9.67
CA ALA A 133 3.91 21.94 -10.86
C ALA A 133 2.98 21.65 -12.06
N VAL A 134 2.67 20.37 -12.30
CA VAL A 134 1.73 19.98 -13.39
C VAL A 134 0.31 20.48 -13.12
N THR A 135 -0.13 20.51 -11.86
CA THR A 135 -1.51 20.91 -11.50
C THR A 135 -1.68 22.43 -11.54
N LEU A 136 -0.68 23.21 -11.14
CA LEU A 136 -0.70 24.68 -11.11
C LEU A 136 -0.36 25.33 -12.45
N GLN A 137 0.04 24.56 -13.47
CA GLN A 137 0.25 25.10 -14.82
C GLN A 137 -0.99 25.87 -15.28
N LYS A 138 -0.77 27.07 -15.82
CA LYS A 138 -1.86 27.96 -16.28
C LYS A 138 -2.77 27.19 -17.25
N PRO A 139 -4.07 27.11 -16.97
CA PRO A 139 -4.98 26.47 -17.90
C PRO A 139 -5.04 27.25 -19.20
N ALA A 140 -5.19 26.56 -20.33
CA ALA A 140 -5.55 27.21 -21.60
C ALA A 140 -6.78 28.08 -21.40
N ALA A 141 -6.87 29.19 -22.15
CA ALA A 141 -7.90 30.22 -22.00
C ALA A 141 -9.31 29.64 -21.74
N GLY A 142 -9.99 30.13 -20.71
CA GLY A 142 -11.37 29.75 -20.35
C GLY A 142 -11.50 28.68 -19.24
N ARG A 143 -10.42 28.24 -18.57
CA ARG A 143 -10.49 27.31 -17.43
C ARG A 143 -10.20 28.02 -16.11
N SER A 144 -10.94 27.67 -15.05
CA SER A 144 -10.71 28.18 -13.69
C SER A 144 -9.34 27.73 -13.17
N HIS A 145 -8.64 28.63 -12.47
CA HIS A 145 -7.40 28.30 -11.78
C HIS A 145 -7.62 27.18 -10.73
N THR A 146 -6.71 26.24 -10.68
CA THR A 146 -6.65 25.26 -9.60
C THR A 146 -5.88 25.92 -8.44
N GLY A 147 -6.49 26.01 -7.26
CA GLY A 147 -5.84 26.56 -6.07
C GLY A 147 -4.78 25.64 -5.49
N TRP A 148 -3.99 26.17 -4.57
CA TRP A 148 -2.97 25.41 -3.83
C TRP A 148 -3.57 24.22 -3.06
N SER A 149 -4.78 24.39 -2.50
CA SER A 149 -5.48 23.31 -1.81
C SER A 149 -5.67 22.09 -2.71
N ASP A 150 -6.23 22.31 -3.90
CA ASP A 150 -6.46 21.21 -4.86
C ASP A 150 -5.15 20.65 -5.43
N ALA A 151 -4.13 21.49 -5.63
CA ALA A 151 -2.84 21.06 -6.11
C ALA A 151 -2.11 20.19 -5.07
N ALA A 152 -2.11 20.60 -3.82
CA ALA A 152 -1.48 19.87 -2.71
C ALA A 152 -2.16 18.53 -2.41
N PHE A 153 -3.51 18.49 -2.41
CA PHE A 153 -4.22 17.22 -2.26
C PHE A 153 -4.10 16.33 -3.51
N GLY A 154 -3.98 16.92 -4.71
CA GLY A 154 -3.60 16.19 -5.93
C GLY A 154 -2.21 15.56 -5.82
N ALA A 155 -1.25 16.28 -5.23
CA ALA A 155 0.08 15.76 -4.98
C ALA A 155 0.09 14.68 -3.89
N LEU A 156 -0.69 14.87 -2.82
CA LEU A 156 -0.82 13.87 -1.76
C LEU A 156 -1.38 12.55 -2.32
N VAL A 157 -2.44 12.60 -3.12
CA VAL A 157 -3.04 11.38 -3.70
C VAL A 157 -2.12 10.71 -4.73
N ALA A 158 -1.20 11.47 -5.37
CA ALA A 158 -0.20 10.91 -6.26
C ALA A 158 0.98 10.27 -5.50
N ALA A 159 1.44 10.90 -4.40
CA ALA A 159 2.61 10.47 -3.67
C ALA A 159 2.31 9.43 -2.59
N PHE A 160 1.08 9.31 -2.11
CA PHE A 160 0.70 8.39 -1.04
C PHE A 160 0.07 7.10 -1.59
N PRO A 161 0.83 5.98 -1.66
CA PRO A 161 0.31 4.67 -2.04
C PRO A 161 -0.64 4.10 -0.98
N ASN A 162 -1.48 3.17 -1.40
CA ASN A 162 -2.35 2.42 -0.49
C ASN A 162 -1.58 1.31 0.28
N THR A 163 -0.48 1.71 0.89
CA THR A 163 0.46 0.79 1.57
C THR A 163 -0.19 0.12 2.78
N GLY A 164 -0.92 0.88 3.60
CA GLY A 164 -1.50 0.37 4.85
C GLY A 164 -2.60 -0.67 4.63
N PHE A 165 -3.55 -0.40 3.73
CA PHE A 165 -4.70 -1.29 3.55
C PHE A 165 -4.44 -2.43 2.55
N MET A 166 -3.64 -2.16 1.52
CA MET A 166 -3.39 -3.12 0.45
C MET A 166 -1.92 -3.55 0.40
N GLY A 167 -0.99 -2.59 0.50
CA GLY A 167 0.42 -2.83 0.21
C GLY A 167 1.06 -3.84 1.14
N VAL A 168 1.03 -3.60 2.46
CA VAL A 168 1.70 -4.49 3.42
C VAL A 168 1.14 -5.92 3.32
N PRO A 169 -0.19 -6.17 3.37
CA PRO A 169 -0.72 -7.53 3.24
C PRO A 169 -0.38 -8.18 1.89
N LEU A 170 -0.49 -7.42 0.80
CA LEU A 170 -0.22 -7.93 -0.55
C LEU A 170 1.26 -8.26 -0.76
N LEU A 171 2.17 -7.38 -0.30
CA LEU A 171 3.61 -7.61 -0.44
C LEU A 171 4.10 -8.75 0.44
N VAL A 172 3.53 -8.90 1.64
CA VAL A 172 3.81 -10.07 2.50
C VAL A 172 3.32 -11.36 1.84
N ALA A 173 2.16 -11.35 1.19
CA ALA A 173 1.65 -12.51 0.46
C ALA A 173 2.50 -12.85 -0.78
N LEU A 174 3.07 -11.85 -1.46
CA LEU A 174 3.89 -12.03 -2.68
C LEU A 174 5.36 -12.38 -2.38
N LEU A 175 5.95 -11.71 -1.39
CA LEU A 175 7.41 -11.70 -1.16
C LEU A 175 7.81 -12.27 0.20
N GLY A 176 6.84 -12.64 1.03
CA GLY A 176 7.07 -13.10 2.39
C GLY A 176 7.16 -11.99 3.44
N ALA A 177 7.25 -12.40 4.72
CA ALA A 177 7.18 -11.50 5.88
C ALA A 177 8.27 -10.41 5.89
N GLN A 178 9.42 -10.67 5.29
CA GLN A 178 10.53 -9.71 5.19
C GLN A 178 10.19 -8.44 4.41
N ALA A 179 9.15 -8.44 3.56
CA ALA A 179 8.69 -7.27 2.85
C ALA A 179 7.95 -6.26 3.76
N ALA A 180 7.50 -6.69 4.95
CA ALA A 180 6.74 -5.83 5.86
C ALA A 180 7.54 -4.62 6.34
N GLY A 181 8.79 -4.81 6.78
CA GLY A 181 9.63 -3.75 7.34
C GLY A 181 9.78 -2.55 6.40
N PRO A 182 10.36 -2.71 5.20
CA PRO A 182 10.48 -1.63 4.23
C PRO A 182 9.13 -1.00 3.85
N ALA A 183 8.07 -1.81 3.65
CA ALA A 183 6.74 -1.29 3.32
C ALA A 183 6.12 -0.45 4.45
N ILE A 184 6.26 -0.87 5.71
CA ILE A 184 5.78 -0.11 6.86
C ILE A 184 6.55 1.21 7.00
N LEU A 185 7.87 1.19 6.76
CA LEU A 185 8.67 2.40 6.84
C LEU A 185 8.25 3.44 5.78
N THR A 186 7.93 3.02 4.56
CA THR A 186 7.35 3.95 3.56
C THR A 186 6.01 4.51 4.01
N LEU A 187 5.14 3.68 4.61
CA LEU A 187 3.86 4.15 5.18
C LEU A 187 4.07 5.22 6.26
N VAL A 188 5.05 5.02 7.15
CA VAL A 188 5.40 6.00 8.20
C VAL A 188 5.89 7.31 7.57
N ILE A 189 6.76 7.26 6.57
CA ILE A 189 7.24 8.44 5.83
C ILE A 189 6.05 9.20 5.23
N ASP A 190 5.15 8.50 4.55
CA ASP A 190 4.00 9.12 3.90
C ASP A 190 3.01 9.73 4.92
N MET A 191 2.81 9.08 6.05
CA MET A 191 1.94 9.59 7.11
C MET A 191 2.52 10.79 7.84
N LEU A 192 3.83 10.78 8.13
CA LEU A 192 4.47 11.82 8.93
C LEU A 192 4.94 12.99 8.06
N VAL A 193 5.57 12.73 6.92
CA VAL A 193 6.22 13.77 6.11
C VAL A 193 5.34 14.18 4.94
N THR A 194 5.00 13.24 4.06
CA THR A 194 4.27 13.55 2.81
C THR A 194 2.90 14.18 3.10
N SER A 195 2.12 13.58 4.03
CA SER A 195 0.80 14.12 4.39
C SER A 195 0.90 15.48 5.07
N SER A 196 1.85 15.65 6.01
CA SER A 196 2.02 16.90 6.74
C SER A 196 2.44 18.04 5.79
N LEU A 197 3.36 17.77 4.88
CA LEU A 197 3.80 18.71 3.86
C LEU A 197 2.63 19.14 2.97
N CYS A 198 1.88 18.19 2.41
CA CYS A 198 0.77 18.51 1.52
C CYS A 198 -0.37 19.25 2.25
N ILE A 199 -0.67 18.90 3.51
CA ILE A 199 -1.64 19.64 4.33
C ILE A 199 -1.13 21.08 4.58
N ALA A 200 0.15 21.28 4.86
CA ALA A 200 0.72 22.62 5.01
C ALA A 200 0.62 23.42 3.71
N LEU A 201 1.00 22.82 2.57
CA LEU A 201 0.91 23.46 1.25
C LEU A 201 -0.53 23.79 0.83
N SER A 202 -1.51 22.99 1.24
CA SER A 202 -2.92 23.23 0.94
C SER A 202 -3.48 24.53 1.56
N ARG A 203 -2.78 25.13 2.51
CA ARG A 203 -3.18 26.36 3.20
C ARG A 203 -2.57 27.64 2.59
N LEU A 204 -1.78 27.50 1.53
CA LEU A 204 -1.13 28.67 0.91
C LEU A 204 -2.11 29.60 0.19
N ASP A 205 -3.30 29.14 -0.21
CA ASP A 205 -4.34 30.00 -0.85
C ASP A 205 -4.91 31.08 0.09
N GLY A 206 -4.78 30.92 1.41
CA GLY A 206 -5.31 31.85 2.40
C GLY A 206 -4.25 32.32 3.41
N ALA A 207 -2.98 32.33 3.02
CA ALA A 207 -1.87 32.60 3.92
C ALA A 207 -1.75 34.09 4.22
N ASP A 208 -2.33 34.52 5.36
CA ASP A 208 -1.78 35.61 6.15
C ASP A 208 -0.36 35.20 6.64
N GLU A 209 0.48 36.15 7.02
CA GLU A 209 1.89 35.93 7.43
C GLU A 209 2.09 34.81 8.48
N HIS A 210 1.05 34.40 9.18
CA HIS A 210 1.05 33.33 10.19
C HIS A 210 0.44 32.00 9.67
N GLY A 211 -0.01 31.91 8.43
CA GLY A 211 -0.78 30.76 7.89
C GLY A 211 0.02 29.48 7.81
N ALA A 212 1.29 29.55 7.40
CA ALA A 212 2.16 28.37 7.24
C ALA A 212 2.50 27.71 8.59
N ALA A 213 2.82 28.50 9.62
CA ALA A 213 3.12 27.96 10.96
C ALA A 213 1.89 27.35 11.62
N ARG A 214 0.70 27.98 11.44
CA ARG A 214 -0.57 27.43 11.92
C ARG A 214 -0.93 26.12 11.20
N ALA A 215 -0.72 26.07 9.88
CA ALA A 215 -0.95 24.88 9.08
C ALA A 215 -0.02 23.72 9.49
N ALA A 216 1.28 23.99 9.68
CA ALA A 216 2.24 23.01 10.18
C ALA A 216 1.84 22.47 11.56
N ARG A 217 1.41 23.35 12.48
CA ARG A 217 0.94 22.93 13.81
C ARG A 217 -0.33 22.06 13.74
N LEU A 218 -1.27 22.39 12.86
CA LEU A 218 -2.48 21.59 12.65
C LEU A 218 -2.16 20.23 12.02
N ALA A 219 -1.24 20.19 11.04
CA ALA A 219 -0.76 18.95 10.45
C ALA A 219 -0.09 18.06 11.51
N LEU A 220 0.83 18.62 12.31
CA LEU A 220 1.48 17.90 13.40
C LEU A 220 0.47 17.39 14.44
N LYS A 221 -0.50 18.21 14.84
CA LYS A 221 -1.58 17.78 15.73
C LYS A 221 -2.40 16.64 15.11
N GLY A 222 -2.66 16.69 13.82
CA GLY A 222 -3.36 15.62 13.08
C GLY A 222 -2.59 14.30 13.08
N VAL A 223 -1.28 14.36 12.89
CA VAL A 223 -0.40 13.18 12.97
C VAL A 223 -0.37 12.61 14.37
N LEU A 224 -0.18 13.44 15.40
CA LEU A 224 -0.14 13.00 16.80
C LEU A 224 -1.49 12.42 17.29
N ALA A 225 -2.60 12.90 16.74
CA ALA A 225 -3.93 12.39 17.02
C ALA A 225 -4.28 11.11 16.23
N ASN A 226 -3.44 10.71 15.26
CA ASN A 226 -3.66 9.51 14.46
C ASN A 226 -3.17 8.27 15.23
N PRO A 227 -4.00 7.24 15.48
CA PRO A 227 -3.59 6.05 16.21
C PRO A 227 -2.57 5.18 15.47
N LEU A 228 -2.46 5.29 14.15
CA LEU A 228 -1.68 4.37 13.33
C LEU A 228 -0.17 4.44 13.60
N PRO A 229 0.50 5.63 13.63
CA PRO A 229 1.92 5.71 13.98
C PRO A 229 2.22 5.18 15.39
N TRP A 230 1.32 5.44 16.34
CA TRP A 230 1.46 4.96 17.71
C TRP A 230 1.34 3.44 17.80
N SER A 231 0.47 2.84 17.01
CA SER A 231 0.33 1.37 16.96
C SER A 231 1.60 0.69 16.47
N ILE A 232 2.24 1.23 15.43
CA ILE A 232 3.54 0.74 14.94
C ILE A 232 4.61 0.93 16.03
N ALA A 233 4.68 2.10 16.63
CA ALA A 233 5.66 2.41 17.67
C ALA A 233 5.51 1.49 18.90
N LEU A 234 4.28 1.26 19.36
CA LEU A 234 3.99 0.35 20.47
C LEU A 234 4.38 -1.10 20.12
N GLY A 235 4.10 -1.55 18.91
CA GLY A 235 4.53 -2.87 18.43
C GLY A 235 6.06 -2.99 18.41
N ALA A 236 6.77 -2.00 17.87
CA ALA A 236 8.22 -1.96 17.80
C ALA A 236 8.86 -1.91 19.20
N LEU A 237 8.28 -1.15 20.13
CA LEU A 237 8.71 -1.12 21.53
C LEU A 237 8.50 -2.47 22.23
N ALA A 238 7.36 -3.13 22.01
CA ALA A 238 7.10 -4.47 22.51
C ALA A 238 8.15 -5.46 22.00
N SER A 239 8.45 -5.43 20.69
CA SER A 239 9.48 -6.25 20.06
C SER A 239 10.86 -6.03 20.66
N SER A 240 11.26 -4.76 20.83
CA SER A 240 12.58 -4.40 21.39
C SER A 240 12.74 -4.77 22.88
N ALA A 241 11.62 -4.73 23.63
CA ALA A 241 11.58 -5.11 25.04
C ALA A 241 11.37 -6.62 25.26
N GLY A 242 11.20 -7.42 24.23
CA GLY A 242 10.82 -8.84 24.35
C GLY A 242 9.46 -9.03 25.02
N PHE A 243 8.58 -8.01 24.98
CA PHE A 243 7.28 -8.05 25.62
C PHE A 243 6.25 -8.71 24.72
N GLU A 244 5.64 -9.77 25.20
CA GLU A 244 4.53 -10.45 24.55
C GLU A 244 3.20 -10.17 25.27
N LEU A 245 2.18 -9.82 24.51
CA LEU A 245 0.83 -9.69 25.07
C LEU A 245 0.32 -11.06 25.56
N PRO A 246 -0.46 -11.10 26.67
CA PRO A 246 -1.14 -12.31 27.10
C PRO A 246 -1.91 -12.96 25.96
N LYS A 247 -1.86 -14.29 25.84
CA LYS A 247 -2.48 -15.05 24.73
C LYS A 247 -3.92 -14.65 24.38
N PRO A 248 -4.86 -14.43 25.36
CA PRO A 248 -6.23 -14.02 25.03
C PRO A 248 -6.28 -12.62 24.39
N ILE A 249 -5.44 -11.67 24.86
CA ILE A 249 -5.37 -10.30 24.31
C ILE A 249 -4.78 -10.35 22.89
N MET A 250 -3.68 -11.07 22.71
CA MET A 250 -3.06 -11.24 21.40
C MET A 250 -3.98 -11.94 20.41
N GLY A 251 -4.81 -12.89 20.87
CA GLY A 251 -5.87 -13.52 20.08
C GLY A 251 -6.88 -12.49 19.55
N THR A 252 -7.36 -11.59 20.40
CA THR A 252 -8.28 -10.51 20.02
C THR A 252 -7.61 -9.53 19.03
N VAL A 253 -6.36 -9.14 19.29
CA VAL A 253 -5.57 -8.28 18.37
C VAL A 253 -5.42 -8.96 17.02
N SER A 254 -5.15 -10.26 16.98
CA SER A 254 -5.00 -11.01 15.73
C SER A 254 -6.29 -11.07 14.92
N LEU A 255 -7.44 -11.35 15.56
CA LEU A 255 -8.74 -11.37 14.88
C LEU A 255 -9.08 -10.01 14.26
N LEU A 256 -8.84 -8.91 14.98
CA LEU A 256 -9.05 -7.56 14.45
C LEU A 256 -8.05 -7.24 13.33
N ALA A 257 -6.79 -7.63 13.48
CA ALA A 257 -5.75 -7.45 12.47
C ALA A 257 -6.07 -8.19 11.16
N ASP A 258 -6.56 -9.42 11.26
CA ASP A 258 -6.95 -10.22 10.09
C ASP A 258 -8.16 -9.64 9.35
N ALA A 259 -9.06 -8.97 10.06
CA ALA A 259 -10.18 -8.25 9.47
C ALA A 259 -9.77 -6.94 8.76
N ALA A 260 -8.60 -6.37 9.08
CA ALA A 260 -8.20 -5.03 8.62
C ALA A 260 -8.18 -4.91 7.09
N SER A 261 -7.43 -5.77 6.40
CA SER A 261 -7.30 -5.71 4.94
C SER A 261 -8.61 -6.01 4.20
N PRO A 262 -9.34 -7.11 4.47
CA PRO A 262 -10.57 -7.39 3.73
C PRO A 262 -11.66 -6.34 3.95
N VAL A 263 -11.86 -5.88 5.19
CA VAL A 263 -12.87 -4.84 5.46
C VAL A 263 -12.46 -3.49 4.86
N ALA A 264 -11.18 -3.13 4.92
CA ALA A 264 -10.68 -1.91 4.30
C ALA A 264 -10.89 -1.90 2.78
N LEU A 265 -10.49 -2.98 2.09
CA LEU A 265 -10.63 -3.09 0.63
C LEU A 265 -12.10 -3.05 0.19
N PHE A 266 -12.97 -3.77 0.90
CA PHE A 266 -14.41 -3.70 0.68
C PHE A 266 -14.92 -2.26 0.88
N THR A 267 -14.51 -1.61 1.96
CA THR A 267 -14.91 -0.23 2.28
C THR A 267 -14.42 0.75 1.22
N ILE A 268 -13.20 0.59 0.70
CA ILE A 268 -12.66 1.40 -0.42
C ILE A 268 -13.60 1.32 -1.62
N GLY A 269 -14.02 0.11 -2.00
CA GLY A 269 -14.97 -0.08 -3.10
C GLY A 269 -16.29 0.66 -2.85
N ALA A 270 -16.83 0.56 -1.65
CA ALA A 270 -18.05 1.24 -1.27
C ALA A 270 -17.90 2.78 -1.27
N VAL A 271 -16.78 3.31 -0.80
CA VAL A 271 -16.45 4.75 -0.87
C VAL A 271 -16.38 5.23 -2.32
N LEU A 272 -15.75 4.47 -3.22
CA LEU A 272 -15.68 4.80 -4.64
C LEU A 272 -17.06 4.85 -5.28
N ALA A 273 -17.94 3.88 -4.97
CA ALA A 273 -19.33 3.88 -5.44
C ALA A 273 -20.10 5.09 -4.90
N ARG A 274 -20.01 5.39 -3.59
CA ARG A 274 -20.63 6.57 -2.96
C ARG A 274 -20.20 7.87 -3.62
N SER A 275 -18.91 8.01 -3.87
CA SER A 275 -18.36 9.19 -4.54
C SER A 275 -18.94 9.40 -5.94
N GLN A 276 -19.15 8.32 -6.72
CA GLN A 276 -19.79 8.42 -8.03
C GLN A 276 -21.28 8.74 -7.96
N ILE A 277 -21.99 8.14 -6.99
CA ILE A 277 -23.44 8.39 -6.81
C ILE A 277 -23.69 9.85 -6.42
N ASN A 278 -22.87 10.38 -5.49
CA ASN A 278 -23.04 11.73 -4.95
C ASN A 278 -22.37 12.81 -5.80
N SER A 279 -21.59 12.47 -6.83
CA SER A 279 -20.90 13.49 -7.62
C SER A 279 -21.89 14.20 -8.56
N THR A 280 -22.27 15.43 -8.22
CA THR A 280 -23.08 16.33 -9.06
C THR A 280 -22.24 17.08 -10.10
N SER A 281 -20.92 17.15 -9.91
CA SER A 281 -19.99 17.85 -10.81
C SER A 281 -19.26 16.88 -11.74
N ARG A 282 -19.24 17.19 -13.03
CA ARG A 282 -18.39 16.49 -14.02
C ARG A 282 -16.98 17.07 -13.98
N THR A 283 -16.11 16.59 -13.09
CA THR A 283 -14.69 16.95 -13.15
C THR A 283 -14.11 16.45 -14.48
N PRO A 284 -13.56 17.33 -15.33
CA PRO A 284 -12.99 16.92 -16.62
C PRO A 284 -11.83 15.94 -16.45
N ALA A 285 -11.71 14.96 -17.34
CA ALA A 285 -10.66 13.94 -17.30
C ALA A 285 -9.24 14.52 -17.23
N VAL A 286 -9.01 15.63 -17.90
CA VAL A 286 -7.73 16.37 -17.89
C VAL A 286 -7.27 16.81 -16.49
N ARG A 287 -8.16 16.87 -15.50
CA ARG A 287 -7.83 17.29 -14.12
C ARG A 287 -7.42 16.11 -13.23
N TYR A 288 -7.77 14.87 -13.56
CA TYR A 288 -7.48 13.71 -12.71
C TYR A 288 -6.66 12.61 -13.39
N VAL A 289 -6.79 12.43 -14.71
CA VAL A 289 -6.03 11.40 -15.44
C VAL A 289 -4.51 11.59 -15.35
N PRO A 290 -3.94 12.80 -15.57
CA PRO A 290 -2.50 12.98 -15.47
C PRO A 290 -1.97 12.62 -14.07
N VAL A 291 -2.70 12.96 -13.00
CA VAL A 291 -2.30 12.65 -11.62
C VAL A 291 -2.31 11.14 -11.37
N ALA A 292 -3.32 10.43 -11.87
CA ALA A 292 -3.37 8.97 -11.78
C ALA A 292 -2.21 8.30 -12.55
N LEU A 293 -1.84 8.84 -13.73
CA LEU A 293 -0.69 8.35 -14.51
C LEU A 293 0.64 8.65 -13.82
N ILE A 294 0.81 9.86 -13.26
CA ILE A 294 1.97 10.20 -12.44
C ILE A 294 2.11 9.16 -11.31
N LYS A 295 1.01 8.83 -10.63
CA LYS A 295 1.01 7.83 -9.57
C LYS A 295 1.45 6.45 -10.04
N LEU A 296 0.88 5.96 -11.13
CA LEU A 296 1.06 4.56 -11.53
C LEU A 296 2.31 4.32 -12.39
N VAL A 297 2.82 5.35 -13.05
CA VAL A 297 3.96 5.23 -13.96
C VAL A 297 5.18 5.98 -13.42
N VAL A 298 5.04 7.29 -13.14
CA VAL A 298 6.20 8.11 -12.75
C VAL A 298 6.71 7.71 -11.37
N HIS A 299 5.82 7.43 -10.40
CA HIS A 299 6.23 7.07 -9.05
C HIS A 299 7.10 5.81 -8.98
N PRO A 300 6.69 4.64 -9.53
CA PRO A 300 7.54 3.45 -9.49
C PRO A 300 8.83 3.60 -10.31
N LEU A 301 8.79 4.29 -11.46
CA LEU A 301 9.98 4.57 -12.25
C LEU A 301 10.96 5.48 -11.52
N LEU A 302 10.46 6.51 -10.83
CA LEU A 302 11.27 7.41 -10.03
C LEU A 302 11.97 6.68 -8.88
N VAL A 303 11.21 5.88 -8.12
CA VAL A 303 11.77 5.09 -7.00
C VAL A 303 12.79 4.06 -7.52
N GLY A 304 12.48 3.38 -8.62
CA GLY A 304 13.40 2.43 -9.25
C GLY A 304 14.69 3.11 -9.75
N GLY A 305 14.55 4.23 -10.46
CA GLY A 305 15.68 4.98 -11.00
C GLY A 305 16.58 5.58 -9.91
N VAL A 306 15.99 6.25 -8.91
CA VAL A 306 16.74 6.82 -7.78
C VAL A 306 17.38 5.70 -6.94
N GLY A 307 16.66 4.59 -6.69
CA GLY A 307 17.20 3.47 -5.93
C GLY A 307 18.38 2.78 -6.64
N LEU A 308 18.28 2.53 -7.94
CA LEU A 308 19.38 1.97 -8.74
C LEU A 308 20.56 2.95 -8.79
N GLY A 309 20.30 4.25 -8.97
CA GLY A 309 21.33 5.28 -8.92
C GLY A 309 22.03 5.35 -7.56
N ALA A 310 21.28 5.26 -6.47
CA ALA A 310 21.83 5.24 -5.11
C ALA A 310 22.73 4.00 -4.88
N ILE A 311 22.33 2.83 -5.35
CA ILE A 311 23.15 1.61 -5.29
C ILE A 311 24.43 1.81 -6.12
N ALA A 312 24.34 2.36 -7.32
CA ALA A 312 25.50 2.63 -8.18
C ALA A 312 26.47 3.65 -7.55
N LEU A 313 25.97 4.57 -6.73
CA LEU A 313 26.77 5.53 -5.96
C LEU A 313 27.31 4.96 -4.63
N GLY A 314 27.08 3.68 -4.34
CA GLY A 314 27.64 2.98 -3.18
C GLY A 314 26.73 2.92 -1.96
N LEU A 315 25.43 3.29 -2.06
CA LEU A 315 24.50 3.07 -0.98
C LEU A 315 24.26 1.55 -0.82
N PRO A 316 24.49 0.95 0.38
CA PRO A 316 24.33 -0.50 0.59
C PRO A 316 22.84 -0.88 0.74
N LEU A 317 22.03 -0.57 -0.27
CA LEU A 317 20.62 -0.93 -0.35
C LEU A 317 20.49 -2.29 -1.04
N GLU A 318 19.86 -3.24 -0.37
CA GLU A 318 19.61 -4.57 -0.93
C GLU A 318 18.61 -4.50 -2.09
N ARG A 319 18.82 -5.28 -3.15
CA ARG A 319 17.91 -5.35 -4.30
C ARG A 319 16.50 -5.76 -3.91
N PHE A 320 16.37 -6.66 -2.93
CA PHE A 320 15.08 -7.05 -2.38
C PHE A 320 14.32 -5.84 -1.79
N THR A 321 15.00 -5.05 -0.96
CA THR A 321 14.42 -3.82 -0.38
C THR A 321 14.00 -2.84 -1.48
N LEU A 322 14.84 -2.63 -2.50
CA LEU A 322 14.48 -1.78 -3.63
C LEU A 322 13.25 -2.31 -4.38
N THR A 323 13.15 -3.63 -4.60
CA THR A 323 11.97 -4.26 -5.20
C THR A 323 10.71 -3.95 -4.39
N VAL A 324 10.77 -4.08 -3.06
CA VAL A 324 9.64 -3.72 -2.17
C VAL A 324 9.26 -2.25 -2.34
N LEU A 325 10.24 -1.32 -2.38
CA LEU A 325 9.97 0.11 -2.54
C LEU A 325 9.31 0.43 -3.89
N VAL A 326 9.77 -0.18 -4.98
CA VAL A 326 9.17 0.00 -6.31
C VAL A 326 7.75 -0.56 -6.35
N LEU A 327 7.51 -1.74 -5.75
CA LEU A 327 6.17 -2.33 -5.67
C LEU A 327 5.23 -1.49 -4.80
N VAL A 328 5.71 -0.92 -3.69
CA VAL A 328 4.93 0.06 -2.91
C VAL A 328 4.57 1.27 -3.76
N ALA A 329 5.52 1.82 -4.51
CA ALA A 329 5.26 2.95 -5.40
C ALA A 329 4.28 2.61 -6.54
N ALA A 330 4.22 1.36 -6.99
CA ALA A 330 3.29 0.88 -8.01
C ALA A 330 1.86 0.60 -7.51
N LEU A 331 1.62 0.60 -6.20
CA LEU A 331 0.28 0.47 -5.61
C LEU A 331 -0.65 1.62 -6.05
N PRO A 332 -1.98 1.44 -6.04
CA PRO A 332 -2.92 2.53 -6.26
C PRO A 332 -2.81 3.59 -5.17
N SER A 333 -3.44 4.73 -5.40
CA SER A 333 -3.52 5.82 -4.42
C SER A 333 -4.25 5.39 -3.15
N ALA A 334 -3.82 5.91 -1.99
CA ALA A 334 -4.44 5.63 -0.71
C ALA A 334 -5.84 6.27 -0.60
N SER A 335 -6.84 5.51 -0.19
CA SER A 335 -8.22 5.97 -0.08
C SER A 335 -8.47 6.94 1.08
N ASN A 336 -7.66 6.91 2.13
CA ASN A 336 -7.74 7.84 3.27
C ASN A 336 -7.45 9.29 2.85
N VAL A 337 -6.79 9.53 1.71
CA VAL A 337 -6.57 10.88 1.17
C VAL A 337 -7.88 11.57 0.84
N ALA A 338 -8.92 10.84 0.39
CA ALA A 338 -10.25 11.42 0.15
C ALA A 338 -10.88 11.97 1.44
N MET A 339 -10.72 11.27 2.57
CA MET A 339 -11.21 11.74 3.88
C MET A 339 -10.45 12.98 4.35
N LEU A 340 -9.15 13.04 4.10
CA LEU A 340 -8.34 14.23 4.40
C LEU A 340 -8.76 15.39 3.51
N ALA A 341 -8.96 15.20 2.21
CA ALA A 341 -9.43 16.21 1.28
C ALA A 341 -10.78 16.82 1.72
N GLU A 342 -11.73 15.95 2.13
CA GLU A 342 -13.02 16.39 2.68
C GLU A 342 -12.86 17.23 3.95
N ARG A 343 -12.04 16.75 4.89
CA ARG A 343 -11.78 17.45 6.16
C ARG A 343 -11.12 18.82 5.98
N PHE A 344 -10.29 18.98 4.96
CA PHE A 344 -9.54 20.21 4.70
C PHE A 344 -10.14 21.07 3.60
N GLY A 345 -11.31 20.68 3.02
CA GLY A 345 -12.06 21.47 2.07
C GLY A 345 -11.50 21.50 0.64
N ALA A 346 -10.73 20.47 0.25
CA ALA A 346 -10.28 20.27 -1.13
C ALA A 346 -11.36 19.60 -1.99
N ASP A 347 -11.19 19.61 -3.34
CA ASP A 347 -12.11 18.95 -4.28
C ASP A 347 -12.09 17.42 -4.10
N ASN A 348 -12.90 16.94 -3.15
CA ASN A 348 -13.04 15.52 -2.83
C ASN A 348 -13.52 14.70 -4.04
N GLY A 349 -14.34 15.30 -4.92
CA GLY A 349 -14.81 14.64 -6.14
C GLY A 349 -13.66 14.32 -7.11
N ARG A 350 -12.71 15.25 -7.28
CA ARG A 350 -11.50 15.07 -8.07
C ARG A 350 -10.60 13.98 -7.44
N ILE A 351 -10.34 14.07 -6.14
CA ILE A 351 -9.50 13.11 -5.41
C ILE A 351 -10.07 11.69 -5.50
N ALA A 352 -11.38 11.52 -5.29
CA ALA A 352 -12.03 10.22 -5.41
C ALA A 352 -11.92 9.64 -6.83
N ARG A 353 -11.97 10.46 -7.88
CA ARG A 353 -11.77 9.99 -9.27
C ARG A 353 -10.33 9.55 -9.54
N ILE A 354 -9.32 10.23 -8.96
CA ILE A 354 -7.92 9.82 -9.05
C ILE A 354 -7.74 8.47 -8.36
N ILE A 355 -8.26 8.30 -7.14
CA ILE A 355 -8.19 7.05 -6.39
C ILE A 355 -8.87 5.92 -7.18
N MET A 356 -10.08 6.16 -7.69
CA MET A 356 -10.80 5.17 -8.48
C MET A 356 -10.01 4.74 -9.74
N LEU A 357 -9.57 5.72 -10.52
CA LEU A 357 -8.84 5.43 -11.76
C LEU A 357 -7.53 4.72 -11.48
N SER A 358 -6.76 5.18 -10.48
CA SER A 358 -5.53 4.50 -10.07
C SER A 358 -5.79 3.09 -9.56
N THR A 359 -6.89 2.84 -8.84
CA THR A 359 -7.23 1.50 -8.33
C THR A 359 -7.58 0.55 -9.47
N VAL A 360 -8.39 0.99 -10.44
CA VAL A 360 -8.76 0.16 -11.61
C VAL A 360 -7.54 -0.15 -12.48
N LEU A 361 -6.73 0.87 -12.78
CA LEU A 361 -5.55 0.68 -13.62
C LEU A 361 -4.44 -0.09 -12.90
N ALA A 362 -4.32 0.04 -11.58
CA ALA A 362 -3.32 -0.68 -10.79
C ALA A 362 -3.48 -2.20 -10.88
N PHE A 363 -4.68 -2.71 -11.09
CA PHE A 363 -4.89 -4.14 -11.31
C PHE A 363 -3.99 -4.68 -12.43
N PHE A 364 -3.85 -3.93 -13.51
CA PHE A 364 -2.98 -4.30 -14.63
C PHE A 364 -1.54 -3.82 -14.44
N SER A 365 -1.34 -2.55 -14.09
CA SER A 365 0.00 -1.96 -13.98
C SER A 365 0.81 -2.57 -12.84
N PHE A 366 0.22 -2.80 -11.68
CA PHE A 366 0.89 -3.43 -10.55
C PHE A 366 1.27 -4.88 -10.89
N SER A 367 0.34 -5.65 -11.48
CA SER A 367 0.62 -7.02 -11.92
C SER A 367 1.75 -7.08 -12.94
N ALA A 368 1.81 -6.12 -13.88
CA ALA A 368 2.91 -6.00 -14.82
C ALA A 368 4.25 -5.69 -14.13
N VAL A 369 4.28 -4.75 -13.17
CA VAL A 369 5.49 -4.43 -12.41
C VAL A 369 5.96 -5.62 -11.58
N VAL A 370 5.05 -6.35 -10.91
CA VAL A 370 5.39 -7.59 -10.21
C VAL A 370 6.02 -8.60 -11.18
N ALA A 371 5.39 -8.85 -12.33
CA ALA A 371 5.91 -9.78 -13.33
C ALA A 371 7.29 -9.39 -13.90
N MET A 372 7.67 -8.11 -13.81
CA MET A 372 8.99 -7.64 -14.26
C MET A 372 10.07 -7.78 -13.19
N LEU A 373 9.70 -7.72 -11.90
CA LEU A 373 10.65 -7.61 -10.79
C LEU A 373 10.76 -8.89 -9.95
N VAL A 374 9.73 -9.72 -9.96
CA VAL A 374 9.60 -10.96 -9.17
C VAL A 374 9.51 -12.16 -10.09
#